data_02d5ec9df6bc3557f8837f01daae79d8
#
_entry.id   02d5ec9df6bc3557f8837f01daae79d8
#
_cell.length_a   1.000
_cell.length_b   1.000
_cell.length_c   1.000
_cell.angle_alpha   90.00
_cell.angle_beta   90.00
_cell.angle_gamma   90.00
#
_symmetry.space_group_name_H-M   'P 1'
#
loop_
_entity.id
_entity.type
_entity.pdbx_description
1 polymer ?
#
loop_
_entity_poly.entity_id
_entity_poly.type
_entity_poly.pdbx_seq_one_letter_code
_entity_poly.pdbx_strand_id
1 'polypeptide(L)'
;MGYTKRKKRHRRLLAETGGCCMYCGKNLSVAEATIDHIIPLSRGGYTEDENLTVCCYECNQNKETLYVKDFIALMNHHKQRAFYNRTETLFRQGKICEEKYLLLKEMGSVNKCYRLYLRIKRFEFRLHLHINIKNKKRNETT
;
A
#
# COMPACT_ATOMS: atom_id res chain seq x y z
N MET A 1 9.77 -5.09 -21.96
CA MET A 1 9.80 -3.94 -21.04
C MET A 1 8.84 -4.09 -19.87
N GLY A 2 7.60 -4.53 -20.05
CA GLY A 2 6.64 -4.71 -18.97
C GLY A 2 7.04 -5.74 -17.89
N TYR A 3 7.60 -6.84 -18.29
CA TYR A 3 8.01 -7.94 -17.39
C TYR A 3 9.11 -7.50 -16.39
N THR A 4 10.12 -6.77 -16.85
CA THR A 4 11.25 -6.35 -16.00
C THR A 4 10.82 -5.31 -14.95
N LYS A 5 9.97 -4.35 -15.33
CA LYS A 5 9.42 -3.35 -14.41
C LYS A 5 8.50 -3.98 -13.37
N ARG A 6 7.66 -4.93 -13.77
CA ARG A 6 6.77 -5.68 -12.89
C ARG A 6 7.58 -6.49 -11.86
N LYS A 7 8.63 -7.18 -12.28
CA LYS A 7 9.50 -7.96 -11.40
C LYS A 7 10.24 -7.09 -10.39
N LYS A 8 10.71 -5.91 -10.81
CA LYS A 8 11.33 -4.92 -9.90
C LYS A 8 10.36 -4.41 -8.84
N ARG A 9 9.12 -4.12 -9.24
CA ARG A 9 8.06 -3.70 -8.29
C ARG A 9 7.75 -4.78 -7.28
N HIS A 10 7.60 -6.04 -7.69
CA HIS A 10 7.39 -7.17 -6.78
C HIS A 10 8.52 -7.30 -5.78
N ARG A 11 9.78 -7.23 -6.21
CA ARG A 11 10.94 -7.30 -5.33
C ARG A 11 11.00 -6.16 -4.33
N ARG A 12 10.72 -4.94 -4.77
CA ARG A 12 10.70 -3.77 -3.90
C ARG A 12 9.62 -3.86 -2.83
N LEU A 13 8.39 -4.17 -3.22
CA LEU A 13 7.27 -4.33 -2.30
C LEU A 13 7.47 -5.50 -1.34
N LEU A 14 8.06 -6.60 -1.81
CA LEU A 14 8.40 -7.74 -0.96
C LEU A 14 9.49 -7.38 0.06
N ALA A 15 10.47 -6.58 -0.33
CA ALA A 15 11.50 -6.08 0.58
C ALA A 15 10.91 -5.17 1.67
N GLU A 16 9.91 -4.35 1.35
CA GLU A 16 9.20 -3.53 2.33
C GLU A 16 8.61 -4.37 3.47
N THR A 17 8.05 -5.52 3.16
CA THR A 17 7.41 -6.40 4.14
C THR A 17 8.37 -7.38 4.81
N GLY A 18 9.67 -7.29 4.50
CA GLY A 18 10.66 -8.23 5.03
C GLY A 18 10.55 -9.64 4.46
N GLY A 19 10.04 -9.79 3.25
CA GLY A 19 9.92 -11.08 2.56
C GLY A 19 8.69 -11.89 2.93
N CYS A 20 7.63 -11.25 3.45
CA CYS A 20 6.42 -11.96 3.87
C CYS A 20 5.14 -11.32 3.32
N CYS A 21 4.06 -12.09 3.37
CA CYS A 21 2.71 -11.57 3.13
C CYS A 21 2.38 -10.49 4.16
N MET A 22 1.95 -9.32 3.68
CA MET A 22 1.59 -8.21 4.57
C MET A 22 0.48 -8.61 5.54
N TYR A 23 -0.48 -9.39 5.10
CA TYR A 23 -1.68 -9.71 5.87
C TYR A 23 -1.51 -10.89 6.83
N CYS A 24 -1.04 -12.03 6.37
CA CYS A 24 -0.92 -13.24 7.20
C CYS A 24 0.49 -13.52 7.73
N GLY A 25 1.51 -12.84 7.21
CA GLY A 25 2.90 -13.00 7.64
C GLY A 25 3.63 -14.21 7.07
N LYS A 26 3.01 -14.97 6.16
CA LYS A 26 3.65 -16.11 5.51
C LYS A 26 4.87 -15.67 4.72
N ASN A 27 5.99 -16.37 4.83
CA ASN A 27 7.18 -16.10 4.01
C ASN A 27 6.87 -16.37 2.54
N LEU A 28 7.30 -15.45 1.67
CA LEU A 28 7.04 -15.47 0.24
C LEU A 28 8.33 -15.33 -0.54
N SER A 29 8.47 -16.13 -1.61
CA SER A 29 9.40 -15.84 -2.68
C SER A 29 8.82 -14.78 -3.63
N VAL A 30 9.65 -14.21 -4.50
CA VAL A 30 9.18 -13.26 -5.53
C VAL A 30 8.12 -13.90 -6.43
N ALA A 31 8.26 -15.19 -6.74
CA ALA A 31 7.31 -15.94 -7.57
C ALA A 31 5.94 -16.13 -6.89
N GLU A 32 5.94 -16.30 -5.56
CA GLU A 32 4.71 -16.50 -4.76
C GLU A 32 4.01 -15.19 -4.38
N ALA A 33 4.75 -14.08 -4.39
CA ALA A 33 4.21 -12.78 -4.02
C ALA A 33 3.24 -12.25 -5.07
N THR A 34 2.05 -11.86 -4.64
CA THR A 34 1.09 -11.13 -5.46
C THR A 34 1.02 -9.68 -5.00
N ILE A 35 0.69 -8.77 -5.91
CA ILE A 35 0.49 -7.34 -5.57
C ILE A 35 -1.00 -7.12 -5.32
N ASP A 36 -1.32 -6.53 -4.17
CA ASP A 36 -2.67 -6.15 -3.80
C ASP A 36 -2.80 -4.62 -3.70
N HIS A 37 -3.94 -4.11 -4.12
CA HIS A 37 -4.36 -2.74 -3.86
C HIS A 37 -4.97 -2.67 -2.45
N ILE A 38 -4.33 -1.95 -1.55
CA ILE A 38 -4.79 -1.81 -0.15
C ILE A 38 -6.22 -1.28 -0.15
N ILE A 39 -6.47 -0.17 -0.86
CA ILE A 39 -7.81 0.25 -1.23
C ILE A 39 -8.10 -0.36 -2.61
N PRO A 40 -9.11 -1.22 -2.75
CA PRO A 40 -9.45 -1.82 -4.04
C PRO A 40 -9.74 -0.77 -5.11
N LEU A 41 -9.37 -1.05 -6.35
CA LEU A 41 -9.67 -0.16 -7.49
C LEU A 41 -11.16 0.11 -7.61
N SER A 42 -12.01 -0.90 -7.39
CA SER A 42 -13.47 -0.77 -7.39
C SER A 42 -14.02 0.16 -6.32
N ARG A 43 -13.24 0.47 -5.29
CA ARG A 43 -13.59 1.38 -4.19
C ARG A 43 -12.89 2.73 -4.26
N GLY A 44 -12.34 3.08 -5.42
CA GLY A 44 -11.64 4.33 -5.66
C GLY A 44 -10.16 4.31 -5.31
N GLY A 45 -9.58 3.13 -5.18
CA GLY A 45 -8.14 2.95 -5.02
C GLY A 45 -7.35 3.40 -6.26
N TYR A 46 -6.05 3.49 -6.10
CA TYR A 46 -5.12 3.94 -7.14
C TYR A 46 -3.90 3.00 -7.21
N THR A 47 -3.16 3.05 -8.31
CA THR A 47 -2.03 2.14 -8.57
C THR A 47 -0.70 2.87 -8.38
N GLU A 48 -0.51 3.49 -7.23
CA GLU A 48 0.79 4.00 -6.77
C GLU A 48 1.29 3.17 -5.60
N ASP A 49 2.59 3.20 -5.36
CA ASP A 49 3.26 2.36 -4.35
C ASP A 49 2.66 2.50 -2.95
N GLU A 50 2.16 3.69 -2.59
CA GLU A 50 1.52 3.94 -1.30
C GLU A 50 0.26 3.09 -1.08
N ASN A 51 -0.42 2.72 -2.15
CA ASN A 51 -1.62 1.86 -2.13
C ASN A 51 -1.34 0.42 -2.54
N LEU A 52 -0.09 0.04 -2.71
CA LEU A 52 0.30 -1.32 -3.11
C LEU A 52 1.05 -2.02 -2.00
N THR A 53 0.76 -3.29 -1.82
CA THR A 53 1.51 -4.17 -0.93
C THR A 53 1.61 -5.57 -1.53
N VAL A 54 2.47 -6.41 -0.96
CA VAL A 54 2.54 -7.82 -1.34
C VAL A 54 1.76 -8.68 -0.37
N CYS A 55 1.11 -9.69 -0.90
CA CYS A 55 0.44 -10.71 -0.13
C CYS A 55 0.53 -12.06 -0.81
N CYS A 56 0.22 -13.13 -0.08
CA CYS A 56 0.09 -14.45 -0.66
C CYS A 56 -1.19 -14.54 -1.50
N TYR A 57 -1.21 -15.52 -2.41
CA TYR A 57 -2.37 -15.75 -3.27
C TYR A 57 -3.67 -15.94 -2.48
N GLU A 58 -3.64 -16.71 -1.39
CA GLU A 58 -4.82 -16.97 -0.55
C GLU A 58 -5.38 -15.69 0.07
N CYS A 59 -4.53 -14.85 0.66
CA CYS A 59 -4.97 -13.57 1.22
C CYS A 59 -5.53 -12.64 0.14
N ASN A 60 -4.90 -12.61 -1.04
CA ASN A 60 -5.40 -11.80 -2.16
C ASN A 60 -6.80 -12.25 -2.59
N GLN A 61 -7.02 -13.54 -2.75
CA GLN A 61 -8.32 -14.10 -3.12
C GLN A 61 -9.38 -13.86 -2.03
N ASN A 62 -9.04 -14.07 -0.77
CA ASN A 62 -9.96 -13.92 0.36
C ASN A 62 -10.30 -12.46 0.66
N LYS A 63 -9.36 -11.54 0.46
CA LYS A 63 -9.61 -10.12 0.66
C LYS A 63 -10.54 -9.54 -0.42
N GLU A 64 -10.39 -9.96 -1.66
CA GLU A 64 -11.19 -9.44 -2.78
C GLU A 64 -11.26 -7.90 -2.78
N THR A 65 -12.47 -7.35 -2.65
CA THR A 65 -12.74 -5.92 -2.63
C THR A 65 -12.96 -5.35 -1.23
N LEU A 66 -12.60 -6.10 -0.19
CA LEU A 66 -12.70 -5.63 1.19
C LEU A 66 -11.62 -4.58 1.49
N TYR A 67 -11.95 -3.63 2.36
CA TYR A 67 -10.93 -2.82 3.02
C TYR A 67 -10.09 -3.69 3.94
N VAL A 68 -8.82 -3.33 4.15
CA VAL A 68 -7.90 -4.12 4.99
C VAL A 68 -8.47 -4.31 6.40
N LYS A 69 -8.98 -3.27 7.02
CA LYS A 69 -9.55 -3.36 8.37
C LYS A 69 -10.68 -4.40 8.46
N ASP A 70 -11.55 -4.44 7.47
CA ASP A 70 -12.65 -5.41 7.42
C ASP A 70 -12.13 -6.83 7.16
N PHE A 71 -11.15 -6.97 6.27
CA PHE A 71 -10.52 -8.26 6.00
C PHE A 71 -9.79 -8.83 7.22
N ILE A 72 -8.98 -8.00 7.89
CA ILE A 72 -8.25 -8.41 9.10
C ILE A 72 -9.22 -8.79 10.23
N ALA A 73 -10.35 -8.11 10.35
CA ALA A 73 -11.37 -8.43 11.34
C ALA A 73 -11.95 -9.85 11.18
N LEU A 74 -11.86 -10.46 9.99
CA LEU A 74 -12.29 -11.84 9.75
C LEU A 74 -11.27 -12.89 10.23
N MET A 75 -10.06 -12.48 10.55
CA MET A 75 -9.00 -13.36 11.05
C MET A 75 -9.16 -13.61 12.55
N ASN A 76 -8.53 -14.70 13.06
CA ASN A 76 -8.48 -14.93 14.50
C ASN A 76 -7.63 -13.84 15.22
N HIS A 77 -7.81 -13.71 16.53
CA HIS A 77 -7.14 -12.70 17.34
C HIS A 77 -5.61 -12.72 17.24
N HIS A 78 -5.03 -13.90 17.16
CA HIS A 78 -3.58 -14.06 17.04
C HIS A 78 -3.06 -13.45 15.73
N LYS A 79 -3.72 -13.74 14.63
CA LYS A 79 -3.38 -13.20 13.32
C LYS A 79 -3.63 -11.70 13.22
N GLN A 80 -4.71 -11.20 13.80
CA GLN A 80 -4.99 -9.77 13.88
C GLN A 80 -3.88 -9.03 14.62
N ARG A 81 -3.50 -9.52 15.80
CA ARG A 81 -2.43 -8.93 16.60
C ARG A 81 -1.09 -8.95 15.84
N ALA A 82 -0.76 -10.06 15.21
CA ALA A 82 0.46 -10.19 14.42
C ALA A 82 0.49 -9.21 13.25
N PHE A 83 -0.64 -8.99 12.58
CA PHE A 83 -0.78 -8.02 11.51
C PHE A 83 -0.51 -6.59 12.02
N TYR A 84 -1.17 -6.16 13.09
CA TYR A 84 -0.98 -4.81 13.63
C TYR A 84 0.43 -4.60 14.17
N ASN A 85 1.01 -5.59 14.83
CA ASN A 85 2.42 -5.54 15.28
C ASN A 85 3.39 -5.41 14.10
N ARG A 86 3.16 -6.15 13.02
CA ARG A 86 3.97 -6.07 11.80
C ARG A 86 3.86 -4.70 11.16
N THR A 87 2.66 -4.15 11.05
CA THR A 87 2.41 -2.82 10.49
C THR A 87 3.15 -1.74 11.30
N GLU A 88 3.04 -1.78 12.62
CA GLU A 88 3.76 -0.86 13.52
C GLU A 88 5.28 -0.98 13.38
N THR A 89 5.80 -2.20 13.36
CA THR A 89 7.23 -2.46 13.25
C THR A 89 7.79 -1.94 11.92
N LEU A 90 7.13 -2.21 10.81
CA LEU A 90 7.55 -1.75 9.50
C LEU A 90 7.53 -0.22 9.39
N PHE A 91 6.53 0.42 9.98
CA PHE A 91 6.47 1.88 10.03
C PHE A 91 7.61 2.48 10.86
N ARG A 92 7.86 1.95 12.05
CA ARG A 92 8.96 2.40 12.92
C ARG A 92 10.34 2.22 12.28
N GLN A 93 10.51 1.16 11.49
CA GLN A 93 11.75 0.89 10.76
C GLN A 93 11.90 1.72 9.47
N GLY A 94 10.92 2.55 9.14
CA GLY A 94 10.90 3.33 7.90
C GLY A 94 10.74 2.49 6.63
N LYS A 95 10.25 1.25 6.75
CA LYS A 95 10.03 0.34 5.62
C LYS A 95 8.79 0.70 4.81
N ILE A 96 7.77 1.23 5.45
CA ILE A 96 6.56 1.72 4.81
C ILE A 96 6.36 3.20 5.15
N CYS A 97 5.81 3.97 4.21
CA CYS A 97 5.52 5.39 4.41
C CYS A 97 4.28 5.57 5.30
N GLU A 98 4.11 6.78 5.83
CA GLU A 98 2.98 7.14 6.68
C GLU A 98 1.63 6.87 6.00
N GLU A 99 1.50 7.22 4.73
CA GLU A 99 0.27 7.00 3.96
C GLU A 99 -0.09 5.52 3.90
N LYS A 100 0.86 4.65 3.55
CA LYS A 100 0.66 3.19 3.54
C LYS A 100 0.31 2.67 4.94
N TYR A 101 1.00 3.12 5.96
CA TYR A 101 0.71 2.76 7.35
C TYR A 101 -0.74 3.08 7.75
N LEU A 102 -1.21 4.27 7.43
CA LEU A 102 -2.57 4.70 7.73
C LEU A 102 -3.62 3.91 6.93
N LEU A 103 -3.33 3.62 5.66
CA LEU A 103 -4.21 2.78 4.82
C LEU A 103 -4.37 1.37 5.41
N LEU A 104 -3.27 0.77 5.88
CA LEU A 104 -3.28 -0.56 6.45
C LEU A 104 -3.98 -0.62 7.81
N LYS A 105 -3.84 0.42 8.62
CA LYS A 105 -4.31 0.44 10.01
C LYS A 105 -5.74 0.97 10.17
N GLU A 106 -6.05 2.05 9.49
CA GLU A 106 -7.27 2.83 9.78
C GLU A 106 -8.39 2.65 8.74
N MET A 107 -8.06 2.18 7.54
CA MET A 107 -9.03 2.17 6.45
C MET A 107 -10.01 1.01 6.55
N GLY A 108 -11.26 1.34 6.84
CA GLY A 108 -12.39 0.42 6.86
C GLY A 108 -13.59 0.97 6.09
N SER A 109 -14.62 0.14 5.95
CA SER A 109 -15.84 0.46 5.19
C SER A 109 -16.58 1.72 5.67
N VAL A 110 -16.38 2.09 6.92
CA VAL A 110 -17.09 3.20 7.57
C VAL A 110 -16.41 4.56 7.34
N ASN A 111 -15.19 4.59 6.84
CA ASN A 111 -14.37 5.81 6.83
C ASN A 111 -14.34 6.53 5.47
N LYS A 112 -15.50 7.01 5.02
CA LYS A 112 -15.63 7.80 3.78
C LYS A 112 -14.83 9.11 3.82
N CYS A 113 -14.77 9.74 4.99
CA CYS A 113 -14.05 11.01 5.18
C CYS A 113 -12.54 10.85 4.99
N TYR A 114 -11.98 9.73 5.44
CA TYR A 114 -10.56 9.44 5.27
C TYR A 114 -10.18 9.20 3.80
N ARG A 115 -11.05 8.55 3.04
CA ARG A 115 -10.88 8.41 1.58
C ARG A 115 -10.81 9.76 0.88
N LEU A 116 -11.69 10.69 1.26
CA LEU A 116 -11.69 12.05 0.71
C LEU A 116 -10.40 12.78 1.09
N TYR A 117 -9.96 12.66 2.33
CA TYR A 117 -8.71 13.22 2.82
C TYR A 117 -7.49 12.72 2.01
N LEU A 118 -7.38 11.43 1.75
CA LEU A 118 -6.31 10.86 0.93
C LEU A 118 -6.36 11.36 -0.52
N ARG A 119 -7.55 11.49 -1.09
CA ARG A 119 -7.73 12.06 -2.44
C ARG A 119 -7.27 13.51 -2.50
N ILE A 120 -7.59 14.29 -1.49
CA ILE A 120 -7.16 15.69 -1.39
C ILE A 120 -5.63 15.78 -1.25
N LYS A 121 -5.04 15.03 -0.32
CA LYS A 121 -3.58 14.98 -0.14
C LYS A 121 -2.85 14.58 -1.42
N ARG A 122 -3.37 13.60 -2.13
CA ARG A 122 -2.80 13.15 -3.41
C ARG A 122 -2.89 14.24 -4.49
N PHE A 123 -3.99 14.96 -4.55
CA PHE A 123 -4.16 16.09 -5.45
C PHE A 123 -3.18 17.23 -5.12
N GLU A 124 -3.03 17.57 -3.85
CA GLU A 124 -2.07 18.56 -3.37
C GLU A 124 -0.63 18.18 -3.72
N PHE A 125 -0.25 16.91 -3.51
CA PHE A 125 1.06 16.40 -3.86
C PHE A 125 1.34 16.50 -5.37
N ARG A 126 0.39 16.12 -6.22
CA ARG A 126 0.50 16.25 -7.68
C ARG A 126 0.61 17.71 -8.12
N LEU A 127 -0.17 18.60 -7.51
CA LEU A 127 -0.12 20.02 -7.79
C LEU A 127 1.25 20.61 -7.40
N HIS A 128 1.76 20.23 -6.23
CA HIS A 128 3.07 20.66 -5.74
C HIS A 128 4.21 20.20 -6.66
N LEU A 129 4.17 18.95 -7.09
CA LEU A 129 5.12 18.39 -8.05
C LEU A 129 5.08 19.14 -9.39
N HIS A 130 3.90 19.48 -9.87
CA HIS A 130 3.70 20.22 -11.10
C HIS A 130 4.25 21.66 -11.02
N ILE A 131 4.05 22.34 -9.90
CA ILE A 131 4.61 23.66 -9.63
C ILE A 131 6.15 23.60 -9.59
N ASN A 132 6.73 22.61 -8.92
CA ASN A 132 8.17 22.42 -8.84
C ASN A 132 8.81 22.18 -10.21
N ILE A 133 8.17 21.39 -11.06
CA ILE A 133 8.64 21.15 -12.43
C ILE A 133 8.60 22.45 -13.26
N LYS A 134 7.54 23.25 -13.14
CA LYS A 134 7.44 24.54 -13.82
C LYS A 134 8.50 25.53 -13.35
N ASN A 135 8.76 25.59 -12.04
CA ASN A 135 9.77 26.47 -11.48
C ASN A 135 11.18 26.05 -11.92
N LYS A 136 11.47 24.77 -11.97
CA LYS A 136 12.75 24.24 -12.47
C LYS A 136 12.97 24.64 -13.94
N LYS A 137 11.96 24.47 -14.80
CA LYS A 137 12.04 24.89 -16.22
C LYS A 137 12.25 26.40 -16.40
N ARG A 138 11.66 27.23 -15.54
CA ARG A 138 11.87 28.70 -15.55
C ARG A 138 13.32 29.06 -15.20
N ASN A 139 13.92 28.35 -14.24
CA ASN A 139 15.32 28.61 -13.83
C ASN A 139 16.34 28.13 -14.84
N GLU A 140 15.99 27.15 -15.68
CA GLU A 140 16.86 26.64 -16.76
C GLU A 140 16.81 27.49 -18.03
N THR A 141 15.82 28.39 -18.14
CA THR A 141 15.65 29.31 -19.30
C THR A 141 16.15 30.73 -19.04
N THR A 142 16.65 31.01 -17.86
CA THR A 142 17.36 32.26 -17.49
C THR A 142 18.86 32.02 -17.35
#